data_30b88196125475c72b22c8cbaf18fd9e
#
_entry.id   30b88196125475c72b22c8cbaf18fd9e
#
_cell.length_a   1.000
_cell.length_b   1.000
_cell.length_c   1.000
_cell.angle_alpha   90.00
_cell.angle_beta   90.00
_cell.angle_gamma   90.00
#
_symmetry.space_group_name_H-M   'P 1'
#
loop_
_entity.id
_entity.type
_entity.pdbx_description
1 polymer ?
#
loop_
_entity_poly.entity_id
_entity_poly.type
_entity_poly.pdbx_seq_one_letter_code
_entity_poly.pdbx_strand_id
1 'polypeptide(L)'
;MAKDKLISPSFCYILAANFLLFFAFYLILPILPFYLQDQFDADKSMIGFILSCYTIAALCIRPFSGYLLDTFARRPLYLLAYSVFMVIFAGYMIASLLSIFIVLRILHGFAFGMVTVSGNTIVIDILPSSRRGEVTTGWQIIRP
;
A
#
# COMPACT_ATOMS: atom_id res chain seq x y z
N MET A 1 37.27 8.51 -1.95
CA MET A 1 35.88 8.65 -2.35
C MET A 1 35.01 8.19 -1.20
N ALA A 2 34.30 9.08 -0.51
CA ALA A 2 33.38 8.68 0.55
C ALA A 2 32.24 7.87 -0.11
N LYS A 3 32.07 6.61 0.32
CA LYS A 3 30.91 5.81 -0.11
C LYS A 3 29.66 6.50 0.39
N ASP A 4 28.81 6.98 -0.51
CA ASP A 4 27.52 7.57 -0.17
C ASP A 4 26.75 6.59 0.73
N LYS A 5 26.34 7.04 1.91
CA LYS A 5 25.63 6.20 2.87
C LYS A 5 24.24 5.84 2.31
N LEU A 6 24.00 4.56 2.06
CA LEU A 6 22.69 4.05 1.63
C LEU A 6 21.63 4.26 2.71
N ILE A 7 22.02 4.09 3.96
CA ILE A 7 21.12 4.16 5.12
C ILE A 7 21.12 5.59 5.65
N SER A 8 20.08 6.35 5.29
CA SER A 8 19.73 7.64 5.89
C SER A 8 18.54 7.50 6.83
N PRO A 9 18.32 8.40 7.80
CA PRO A 9 17.14 8.38 8.65
C PRO A 9 15.83 8.37 7.84
N SER A 10 15.75 9.15 6.77
CA SER A 10 14.59 9.19 5.86
C SER A 10 14.34 7.85 5.17
N PHE A 11 15.41 7.14 4.79
CA PHE A 11 15.30 5.80 4.22
C PHE A 11 14.75 4.79 5.24
N CYS A 12 15.22 4.85 6.50
CA CYS A 12 14.72 3.98 7.56
C CYS A 12 13.23 4.23 7.86
N TYR A 13 12.79 5.50 7.89
CA TYR A 13 11.38 5.82 8.12
C TYR A 13 10.46 5.31 7.02
N ILE A 14 10.83 5.47 5.75
CA ILE A 14 10.00 5.00 4.64
C ILE A 14 9.97 3.46 4.59
N LEU A 15 11.08 2.78 4.91
CA LEU A 15 11.11 1.33 5.01
C LEU A 15 10.23 0.82 6.15
N ALA A 16 10.29 1.44 7.32
CA ALA A 16 9.44 1.08 8.46
C ALA A 16 7.95 1.29 8.13
N ALA A 17 7.60 2.41 7.48
CA ALA A 17 6.24 2.68 7.05
C ALA A 17 5.75 1.64 6.03
N ASN A 18 6.56 1.29 5.03
CA ASN A 18 6.22 0.25 4.07
C ASN A 18 6.10 -1.13 4.73
N PHE A 19 7.00 -1.47 5.65
CA PHE A 19 6.89 -2.71 6.41
C PHE A 19 5.57 -2.79 7.17
N LEU A 20 5.20 -1.74 7.90
CA LEU A 20 3.94 -1.69 8.66
C LEU A 20 2.72 -1.77 7.75
N LEU A 21 2.76 -1.13 6.58
CA LEU A 21 1.69 -1.21 5.57
C LEU A 21 1.45 -2.65 5.12
N PHE A 22 2.51 -3.33 4.68
CA PHE A 22 2.41 -4.72 4.22
C PHE A 22 2.09 -5.68 5.36
N PHE A 23 2.65 -5.46 6.54
CA PHE A 23 2.35 -6.25 7.72
C PHE A 23 0.86 -6.18 8.08
N ALA A 24 0.28 -4.97 8.13
CA ALA A 24 -1.16 -4.79 8.37
C ALA A 24 -2.01 -5.46 7.28
N PHE A 25 -1.60 -5.32 6.01
CA PHE A 25 -2.28 -5.96 4.89
C PHE A 25 -2.28 -7.49 4.99
N TYR A 26 -1.11 -8.10 5.23
CA TYR A 26 -0.99 -9.55 5.35
C TYR A 26 -1.65 -10.14 6.60
N LEU A 27 -1.78 -9.37 7.68
CA LEU A 27 -2.53 -9.80 8.86
C LEU A 27 -4.03 -9.90 8.60
N ILE A 28 -4.60 -8.93 7.88
CA ILE A 28 -6.06 -8.92 7.64
C ILE A 28 -6.48 -9.95 6.58
N LEU A 29 -5.59 -10.29 5.66
CA LEU A 29 -5.92 -11.13 4.50
C LEU A 29 -6.51 -12.49 4.88
N PRO A 30 -5.90 -13.29 5.78
CA PRO A 30 -6.46 -14.58 6.19
C PRO A 30 -7.68 -14.46 7.12
N ILE A 31 -7.83 -13.35 7.85
CA ILE A 31 -8.93 -13.14 8.78
C ILE A 31 -10.22 -12.74 8.03
N LEU A 32 -10.06 -12.04 6.92
CA LEU A 32 -11.16 -11.43 6.21
C LEU A 32 -12.25 -12.40 5.71
N PRO A 33 -11.92 -13.58 5.14
CA PRO A 33 -12.93 -14.56 4.75
C PRO A 33 -13.80 -15.01 5.90
N PHE A 34 -13.20 -15.29 7.06
CA PHE A 34 -13.93 -15.70 8.26
C PHE A 34 -14.83 -14.58 8.79
N TYR A 35 -14.31 -13.36 8.83
CA TYR A 35 -15.09 -12.18 9.22
C TYR A 35 -16.29 -11.95 8.32
N LEU A 36 -16.12 -12.06 7.00
CA LEU A 36 -17.22 -11.87 6.04
C LEU A 36 -18.28 -12.96 6.15
N GLN A 37 -17.88 -14.20 6.41
CA GLN A 37 -18.80 -15.31 6.63
C GLN A 37 -19.56 -15.14 7.94
N ASP A 38 -18.89 -14.79 9.02
CA ASP A 38 -19.48 -14.69 10.36
C ASP A 38 -20.40 -13.45 10.49
N GLN A 39 -19.96 -12.31 9.96
CA GLN A 39 -20.66 -11.03 10.13
C GLN A 39 -21.78 -10.80 9.10
N PHE A 40 -21.61 -11.30 7.87
CA PHE A 40 -22.52 -11.02 6.75
C PHE A 40 -23.11 -12.26 6.09
N ASP A 41 -22.85 -13.44 6.64
CA ASP A 41 -23.26 -14.74 6.06
C ASP A 41 -22.87 -14.86 4.56
N ALA A 42 -21.71 -14.29 4.20
CA ALA A 42 -21.22 -14.25 2.85
C ALA A 42 -20.74 -15.62 2.38
N ASP A 43 -21.21 -16.08 1.22
CA ASP A 43 -20.75 -17.30 0.61
C ASP A 43 -19.33 -17.15 0.01
N LYS A 44 -18.71 -18.28 -0.37
CA LYS A 44 -17.34 -18.30 -0.92
C LYS A 44 -17.20 -17.47 -2.19
N SER A 45 -18.24 -17.38 -3.01
CA SER A 45 -18.26 -16.59 -4.25
C SER A 45 -18.24 -15.10 -3.93
N MET A 46 -19.07 -14.66 -2.99
CA MET A 46 -19.13 -13.28 -2.52
C MET A 46 -17.81 -12.85 -1.87
N ILE A 47 -17.23 -13.72 -1.05
CA ILE A 47 -15.91 -13.47 -0.45
C ILE A 47 -14.84 -13.26 -1.52
N GLY A 48 -14.78 -14.15 -2.52
CA GLY A 48 -13.87 -14.03 -3.66
C GLY A 48 -14.07 -12.73 -4.44
N PHE A 49 -15.32 -12.33 -4.69
CA PHE A 49 -15.66 -11.06 -5.33
C PHE A 49 -15.14 -9.86 -4.53
N ILE A 50 -15.38 -9.82 -3.23
CA ILE A 50 -14.95 -8.73 -2.35
C ILE A 50 -13.42 -8.58 -2.30
N LEU A 51 -12.70 -9.72 -2.23
CA LEU A 51 -11.23 -9.73 -2.30
C LEU A 51 -10.72 -9.23 -3.65
N SER A 52 -11.38 -9.62 -4.74
CA SER A 52 -11.04 -9.19 -6.09
C SER A 52 -11.26 -7.69 -6.31
N CYS A 53 -12.34 -7.11 -5.77
CA CYS A 53 -12.61 -5.67 -5.84
C CYS A 53 -11.45 -4.83 -5.31
N TYR A 54 -10.84 -5.24 -4.18
CA TYR A 54 -9.66 -4.57 -3.63
C TYR A 54 -8.47 -4.60 -4.60
N THR A 55 -8.17 -5.78 -5.13
CA THR A 55 -7.03 -5.98 -6.03
C THR A 55 -7.20 -5.20 -7.33
N ILE A 56 -8.39 -5.25 -7.92
CA ILE A 56 -8.73 -4.52 -9.14
C ILE A 56 -8.59 -3.00 -8.90
N ALA A 57 -9.14 -2.49 -7.80
CA ALA A 57 -9.02 -1.08 -7.45
C ALA A 57 -7.55 -0.64 -7.28
N ALA A 58 -6.74 -1.46 -6.59
CA ALA A 58 -5.31 -1.20 -6.42
C ALA A 58 -4.54 -1.19 -7.74
N LEU A 59 -4.92 -2.02 -8.71
CA LEU A 59 -4.33 -2.03 -10.04
C LEU A 59 -4.78 -0.83 -10.88
N CYS A 60 -6.06 -0.48 -10.83
CA CYS A 60 -6.63 0.63 -11.60
C CYS A 60 -6.03 1.99 -11.24
N ILE A 61 -5.69 2.21 -9.96
CA ILE A 61 -5.12 3.50 -9.53
C ILE A 61 -3.66 3.70 -9.95
N ARG A 62 -2.90 2.62 -10.20
CA ARG A 62 -1.46 2.70 -10.49
C ARG A 62 -1.08 3.62 -11.64
N PRO A 63 -1.70 3.56 -12.83
CA PRO A 63 -1.38 4.47 -13.92
C PRO A 63 -1.69 5.93 -13.57
N PHE A 64 -2.75 6.19 -12.81
CA PHE A 64 -3.10 7.53 -12.34
C PHE A 64 -2.17 8.05 -11.25
N SER A 65 -1.61 7.14 -10.44
CA SER A 65 -0.64 7.48 -9.38
C SER A 65 0.60 8.15 -9.94
N GLY A 66 1.10 7.71 -11.09
CA GLY A 66 2.22 8.36 -11.79
C GLY A 66 1.92 9.81 -12.12
N TYR A 67 0.80 10.07 -12.80
CA TYR A 67 0.37 11.41 -13.12
C TYR A 67 0.20 12.33 -11.89
N LEU A 68 -0.40 11.81 -10.82
CA LEU A 68 -0.58 12.56 -9.57
C LEU A 68 0.76 12.89 -8.91
N LEU A 69 1.73 11.97 -8.93
CA LEU A 69 3.07 12.16 -8.37
C LEU A 69 3.93 13.14 -9.18
N ASP A 70 3.64 13.30 -10.45
CA ASP A 70 4.30 14.30 -11.31
C ASP A 70 3.67 15.69 -11.16
N THR A 71 2.36 15.75 -10.81
CA THR A 71 1.62 17.01 -10.70
C THR A 71 1.67 17.58 -9.27
N PHE A 72 1.64 16.72 -8.25
CA PHE A 72 1.57 17.12 -6.84
C PHE A 72 2.86 16.77 -6.09
N ALA A 73 3.08 17.44 -4.97
CA ALA A 73 4.20 17.13 -4.08
C ALA A 73 4.07 15.70 -3.53
N ARG A 74 5.11 14.89 -3.74
CA ARG A 74 5.11 13.44 -3.47
C ARG A 74 4.88 13.08 -2.00
N ARG A 75 5.49 13.84 -1.06
CA ARG A 75 5.38 13.57 0.38
C ARG A 75 3.96 13.80 0.92
N PRO A 76 3.30 14.95 0.69
CA PRO A 76 1.92 15.16 1.10
C PRO A 76 0.96 14.13 0.52
N LEU A 77 1.14 13.79 -0.76
CA LEU A 77 0.31 12.80 -1.44
C LEU A 77 0.44 11.40 -0.81
N TYR A 78 1.68 10.99 -0.49
CA TYR A 78 1.95 9.76 0.24
C TYR A 78 1.29 9.74 1.61
N LEU A 79 1.45 10.81 2.40
CA LEU A 79 0.87 10.91 3.74
C LEU A 79 -0.66 10.91 3.69
N LEU A 80 -1.26 11.59 2.73
CA LEU A 80 -2.71 11.58 2.52
C LEU A 80 -3.21 10.16 2.22
N ALA A 81 -2.61 9.50 1.23
CA ALA A 81 -2.99 8.14 0.86
C ALA A 81 -2.80 7.14 2.02
N TYR A 82 -1.71 7.29 2.78
CA TYR A 82 -1.44 6.46 3.95
C TYR A 82 -2.46 6.71 5.08
N SER A 83 -2.84 7.97 5.31
CA SER A 83 -3.87 8.32 6.29
C SER A 83 -5.23 7.76 5.89
N VAL A 84 -5.61 7.87 4.61
CA VAL A 84 -6.86 7.27 4.08
C VAL A 84 -6.84 5.75 4.25
N PHE A 85 -5.71 5.10 3.93
CA PHE A 85 -5.54 3.67 4.14
C PHE A 85 -5.79 3.27 5.60
N MET A 86 -5.22 3.99 6.57
CA MET A 86 -5.40 3.72 8.00
C MET A 86 -6.82 3.99 8.48
N VAL A 87 -7.46 5.07 8.03
CA VAL A 87 -8.85 5.42 8.40
C VAL A 87 -9.84 4.35 7.92
N ILE A 88 -9.61 3.78 6.73
CA ILE A 88 -10.50 2.73 6.20
C ILE A 88 -10.41 1.46 7.05
N PHE A 89 -9.27 1.13 7.64
CA PHE A 89 -9.20 0.04 8.61
C PHE A 89 -10.17 0.22 9.78
N ALA A 90 -10.23 1.44 10.34
CA ALA A 90 -11.22 1.74 11.38
C ALA A 90 -12.66 1.67 10.82
N GLY A 91 -12.86 2.05 9.56
CA GLY A 91 -14.14 1.97 8.87
C GLY A 91 -14.71 0.55 8.80
N TYR A 92 -13.88 -0.47 8.68
CA TYR A 92 -14.35 -1.86 8.69
C TYR A 92 -15.03 -2.28 10.00
N MET A 93 -14.65 -1.69 11.12
CA MET A 93 -15.24 -2.01 12.43
C MET A 93 -16.68 -1.47 12.58
N ILE A 94 -17.04 -0.45 11.82
CA ILE A 94 -18.35 0.19 11.87
C ILE A 94 -19.24 -0.15 10.66
N ALA A 95 -18.71 -0.93 9.71
CA ALA A 95 -19.45 -1.35 8.53
C ALA A 95 -20.49 -2.41 8.91
N SER A 96 -21.75 -1.99 9.08
CA SER A 96 -22.89 -2.86 9.43
C SER A 96 -23.56 -3.51 8.23
N LEU A 97 -23.30 -3.02 7.02
CA LEU A 97 -23.87 -3.50 5.77
C LEU A 97 -22.78 -3.99 4.83
N LEU A 98 -23.01 -5.13 4.16
CA LEU A 98 -22.09 -5.69 3.18
C LEU A 98 -21.76 -4.73 2.04
N SER A 99 -22.74 -3.95 1.57
CA SER A 99 -22.52 -2.94 0.53
C SER A 99 -21.55 -1.84 0.95
N ILE A 100 -21.65 -1.37 2.19
CA ILE A 100 -20.70 -0.38 2.75
C ILE A 100 -19.31 -1.01 2.83
N PHE A 101 -19.21 -2.26 3.27
CA PHE A 101 -17.95 -2.98 3.34
C PHE A 101 -17.28 -3.11 1.95
N ILE A 102 -18.04 -3.43 0.90
CA ILE A 102 -17.53 -3.49 -0.49
C ILE A 102 -16.98 -2.14 -0.93
N VAL A 103 -17.70 -1.05 -0.69
CA VAL A 103 -17.22 0.31 -1.02
C VAL A 103 -15.92 0.63 -0.29
N LEU A 104 -15.86 0.34 1.01
CA LEU A 104 -14.63 0.51 1.79
C LEU A 104 -13.47 -0.32 1.23
N ARG A 105 -13.73 -1.55 0.76
CA ARG A 105 -12.71 -2.39 0.12
C ARG A 105 -12.16 -1.79 -1.17
N ILE A 106 -13.01 -1.22 -2.00
CA ILE A 106 -12.59 -0.53 -3.23
C ILE A 106 -11.74 0.70 -2.89
N LEU A 107 -12.20 1.55 -1.98
CA LEU A 107 -11.46 2.74 -1.53
C LEU A 107 -10.12 2.36 -0.89
N HIS A 108 -10.11 1.29 -0.10
CA HIS A 108 -8.88 0.76 0.52
C HIS A 108 -7.89 0.27 -0.52
N GLY A 109 -8.37 -0.39 -1.59
CA GLY A 109 -7.56 -0.78 -2.73
C GLY A 109 -6.93 0.41 -3.45
N PHE A 110 -7.68 1.49 -3.69
CA PHE A 110 -7.15 2.72 -4.25
C PHE A 110 -6.07 3.34 -3.36
N ALA A 111 -6.33 3.46 -2.06
CA ALA A 111 -5.36 3.98 -1.10
C ALA A 111 -4.07 3.14 -1.08
N PHE A 112 -4.18 1.81 -1.03
CA PHE A 112 -3.03 0.89 -1.06
C PHE A 112 -2.21 1.03 -2.34
N GLY A 113 -2.86 1.05 -3.51
CA GLY A 113 -2.20 1.23 -4.79
C GLY A 113 -1.41 2.55 -4.84
N MET A 114 -2.03 3.64 -4.35
CA MET A 114 -1.39 4.95 -4.29
C MET A 114 -0.21 4.98 -3.31
N VAL A 115 -0.35 4.43 -2.10
CA VAL A 115 0.73 4.37 -1.10
C VAL A 115 1.92 3.57 -1.62
N THR A 116 1.68 2.43 -2.25
CA THR A 116 2.77 1.57 -2.75
C THR A 116 3.54 2.22 -3.89
N VAL A 117 2.87 2.89 -4.83
CA VAL A 117 3.55 3.61 -5.93
C VAL A 117 4.31 4.82 -5.40
N SER A 118 3.66 5.66 -4.58
CA SER A 118 4.30 6.87 -4.03
C SER A 118 5.44 6.52 -3.08
N GLY A 119 5.31 5.49 -2.25
CA GLY A 119 6.36 5.01 -1.38
C GLY A 119 7.61 4.57 -2.16
N ASN A 120 7.44 3.77 -3.21
CA ASN A 120 8.54 3.35 -4.09
C ASN A 120 9.21 4.55 -4.78
N THR A 121 8.44 5.51 -5.25
CA THR A 121 8.97 6.73 -5.88
C THR A 121 9.79 7.55 -4.88
N ILE A 122 9.31 7.75 -3.66
CA ILE A 122 10.04 8.47 -2.60
C ILE A 122 11.34 7.73 -2.23
N VAL A 123 11.33 6.40 -2.17
CA VAL A 123 12.56 5.61 -1.93
C VAL A 123 13.60 5.89 -3.01
N ILE A 124 13.21 5.87 -4.28
CA ILE A 124 14.12 6.17 -5.41
C ILE A 124 14.67 7.60 -5.34
N ASP A 125 13.86 8.57 -4.92
CA ASP A 125 14.28 9.97 -4.79
C ASP A 125 15.30 10.20 -3.68
N ILE A 126 15.16 9.48 -2.56
CA ILE A 126 16.05 9.59 -1.39
C ILE A 126 17.41 8.93 -1.66
N LEU A 127 17.44 7.94 -2.58
CA LEU A 127 18.67 7.21 -2.89
C LEU A 127 19.63 8.05 -3.72
N PRO A 128 20.95 8.00 -3.41
CA PRO A 128 22.00 8.56 -4.28
C PRO A 128 21.89 7.98 -5.69
N SER A 129 22.06 8.82 -6.70
CA SER A 129 21.94 8.43 -8.11
C SER A 129 22.85 7.24 -8.49
N SER A 130 24.03 7.18 -7.85
CA SER A 130 25.00 6.09 -8.03
C SER A 130 24.52 4.71 -7.53
N ARG A 131 23.49 4.66 -6.68
CA ARG A 131 23.02 3.42 -6.01
C ARG A 131 21.56 3.10 -6.26
N ARG A 132 20.85 3.87 -7.11
CA ARG A 132 19.44 3.62 -7.45
C ARG A 132 19.23 2.24 -8.06
N GLY A 133 20.16 1.79 -8.92
CA GLY A 133 20.09 0.48 -9.55
C GLY A 133 20.23 -0.70 -8.56
N GLU A 134 20.97 -0.52 -7.47
CA GLU A 134 21.16 -1.57 -6.45
C GLU A 134 19.86 -1.91 -5.71
N VAL A 135 18.98 -0.93 -5.51
CA VAL A 135 17.74 -1.10 -4.76
C VAL A 135 16.58 -1.52 -5.65
N THR A 136 16.55 -1.04 -6.91
CA THR A 136 15.50 -1.41 -7.86
C THR A 136 15.61 -2.85 -8.37
N THR A 137 16.79 -3.40 -8.43
CA THR A 137 17.03 -4.78 -8.88
C THR A 137 16.97 -5.83 -7.78
N GLY A 138 16.72 -5.47 -6.52
CA GLY A 138 16.43 -6.39 -5.39
C GLY A 138 17.43 -7.56 -5.14
N TRP A 139 18.17 -7.95 -6.16
CA TRP A 139 19.06 -9.10 -6.17
C TRP A 139 20.53 -8.75 -5.92
N GLN A 140 20.92 -7.48 -5.96
CA GLN A 140 22.31 -7.05 -5.82
C GLN A 140 22.71 -6.72 -4.38
N ILE A 141 21.76 -6.70 -3.45
CA ILE A 141 22.04 -6.47 -2.02
C ILE A 141 22.72 -7.71 -1.37
N ILE A 142 22.69 -8.86 -2.03
CA ILE A 142 23.18 -10.16 -1.52
C ILE A 142 24.51 -10.58 -2.18
N ARG A 143 25.17 -9.73 -2.93
CA ARG A 143 26.53 -10.05 -3.40
C ARG A 143 27.57 -9.46 -2.45
N PRO A 144 28.45 -10.36 -1.88
CA PRO A 144 29.58 -9.95 -1.06
C PRO A 144 30.59 -9.10 -1.83
#